data_414f0bdce723d5c6c9ad86894741f76d
#
_entry.id   414f0bdce723d5c6c9ad86894741f76d
#
_cell.length_a   1.000
_cell.length_b   1.000
_cell.length_c   1.000
_cell.angle_alpha   90.00
_cell.angle_beta   90.00
_cell.angle_gamma   90.00
#
_symmetry.space_group_name_H-M   'P 1'
#
loop_
_entity.id
_entity.type
_entity.pdbx_description
1 polymer ?
#
loop_
_entity_poly.entity_id
_entity_poly.type
_entity_poly.pdbx_seq_one_letter_code
_entity_poly.pdbx_strand_id
1 'polypeptide(L)'
;MSRADVTASPGSVTPPTPTPPTASVPRAPRGRLLRSEVRLVFRRRRTVALLAALVAIPILIAVALALTSGPPQPGEGPPFLDQVAQSGAFVAATSIVVAIPLFLPLTVAVIAGDSIAGEASQGTLRYLLLAPAGRTRLLAVKAAVVMLFCVLAPASMAVVGLVLGNILFGAGDAASLSGGALTTADLTVRIGLLTLYTALSMVGLASVGIFVSTLTDVPVGAMATTIVVAVAAQILGGLSQLDWLHPFLLTNTWLEFADLLRSPIVWDSFVANLTLQGAYAAVFLTLAWARFTTKDVLS
;
A
#
# COMPACT_ATOMS: atom_id res chain seq x y z
N MET A 1 -72.79 51.21 -32.15
CA MET A 1 -73.03 49.97 -32.92
C MET A 1 -71.88 49.77 -33.88
N SER A 2 -71.00 48.83 -33.61
CA SER A 2 -70.18 48.16 -34.61
C SER A 2 -69.54 46.94 -33.97
N ARG A 3 -69.93 45.76 -34.42
CA ARG A 3 -69.35 44.48 -34.10
C ARG A 3 -68.02 44.34 -34.86
N ALA A 4 -66.97 44.02 -34.17
CA ALA A 4 -65.71 43.53 -34.76
C ALA A 4 -65.63 42.01 -34.56
N ASP A 5 -65.71 41.26 -35.67
CA ASP A 5 -65.52 39.85 -35.75
C ASP A 5 -64.03 39.49 -35.44
N VAL A 6 -63.83 38.68 -34.40
CA VAL A 6 -62.51 38.05 -34.13
C VAL A 6 -62.53 36.71 -34.80
N THR A 7 -61.95 36.62 -35.98
CA THR A 7 -61.62 35.34 -36.61
C THR A 7 -60.40 34.67 -35.90
N ALA A 8 -60.72 33.67 -35.12
CA ALA A 8 -59.66 32.82 -34.52
C ALA A 8 -59.00 31.97 -35.63
N SER A 9 -57.70 32.15 -35.80
CA SER A 9 -56.87 31.34 -36.69
C SER A 9 -56.61 29.95 -36.05
N PRO A 10 -56.77 28.81 -36.76
CA PRO A 10 -56.51 27.52 -36.21
C PRO A 10 -55.01 27.35 -35.98
N GLY A 11 -54.60 27.11 -34.69
CA GLY A 11 -53.23 26.89 -34.29
C GLY A 11 -52.61 25.71 -35.03
N SER A 12 -51.53 25.98 -35.72
CA SER A 12 -50.69 24.95 -36.33
C SER A 12 -50.05 24.08 -35.25
N VAL A 13 -50.53 22.82 -35.13
CA VAL A 13 -49.92 21.80 -34.28
C VAL A 13 -48.59 21.39 -34.94
N THR A 14 -47.49 21.91 -34.40
CA THR A 14 -46.14 21.46 -34.81
C THR A 14 -45.95 20.02 -34.41
N PRO A 15 -45.60 19.10 -35.34
CA PRO A 15 -45.35 17.70 -34.98
C PRO A 15 -44.16 17.62 -34.01
N PRO A 16 -44.17 16.68 -33.02
CA PRO A 16 -43.08 16.53 -32.07
C PRO A 16 -41.77 16.22 -32.79
N THR A 17 -40.77 17.04 -32.53
CA THR A 17 -39.40 16.83 -33.04
C THR A 17 -38.93 15.45 -32.62
N PRO A 18 -38.42 14.59 -33.54
CA PRO A 18 -37.93 13.27 -33.19
C PRO A 18 -36.78 13.42 -32.19
N THR A 19 -36.93 12.80 -31.00
CA THR A 19 -35.89 12.73 -29.97
C THR A 19 -34.70 12.03 -30.58
N PRO A 20 -33.47 12.59 -30.56
CA PRO A 20 -32.30 11.91 -31.07
C PRO A 20 -32.12 10.61 -30.31
N PRO A 21 -31.72 9.51 -30.98
CA PRO A 21 -31.48 8.23 -30.32
C PRO A 21 -30.45 8.43 -29.22
N THR A 22 -30.77 8.04 -27.98
CA THR A 22 -29.85 7.99 -26.85
C THR A 22 -28.69 7.09 -27.23
N ALA A 23 -27.61 7.71 -27.70
CA ALA A 23 -26.38 6.99 -28.00
C ALA A 23 -25.94 6.28 -26.71
N SER A 24 -25.97 4.95 -26.72
CA SER A 24 -25.45 4.12 -25.64
C SER A 24 -23.96 4.45 -25.48
N VAL A 25 -23.60 5.15 -24.42
CA VAL A 25 -22.20 5.44 -24.11
C VAL A 25 -21.49 4.11 -23.94
N PRO A 26 -20.47 3.80 -24.75
CA PRO A 26 -19.75 2.54 -24.65
C PRO A 26 -19.16 2.39 -23.25
N ARG A 27 -19.53 1.32 -22.53
CA ARG A 27 -18.94 1.03 -21.22
C ARG A 27 -17.44 0.83 -21.41
N ALA A 28 -16.64 1.75 -20.88
CA ALA A 28 -15.19 1.65 -20.96
C ALA A 28 -14.71 0.32 -20.34
N PRO A 29 -13.78 -0.40 -20.99
CA PRO A 29 -13.29 -1.69 -20.50
C PRO A 29 -12.75 -1.58 -19.09
N ARG A 30 -13.07 -2.59 -18.26
CA ARG A 30 -12.86 -2.59 -16.79
C ARG A 30 -11.42 -2.30 -16.35
N GLY A 31 -10.42 -2.57 -17.18
CA GLY A 31 -9.00 -2.35 -16.83
C GLY A 31 -8.45 -0.95 -17.10
N ARG A 32 -9.14 -0.11 -17.89
CA ARG A 32 -8.61 1.23 -18.26
C ARG A 32 -8.49 2.16 -17.06
N LEU A 33 -9.48 2.15 -16.16
CA LEU A 33 -9.45 2.97 -14.94
C LEU A 33 -8.30 2.56 -14.01
N LEU A 34 -8.11 1.27 -13.74
CA LEU A 34 -7.01 0.82 -12.89
C LEU A 34 -5.66 1.21 -13.50
N ARG A 35 -5.47 0.97 -14.80
CA ARG A 35 -4.23 1.31 -15.50
C ARG A 35 -3.94 2.82 -15.48
N SER A 36 -4.96 3.66 -15.64
CA SER A 36 -4.80 5.12 -15.57
C SER A 36 -4.44 5.58 -14.16
N GLU A 37 -5.09 5.03 -13.13
CA GLU A 37 -4.79 5.34 -11.72
C GLU A 37 -3.39 4.89 -11.30
N VAL A 38 -3.00 3.66 -11.64
CA VAL A 38 -1.64 3.17 -11.41
C VAL A 38 -0.63 4.12 -12.07
N ARG A 39 -0.83 4.44 -13.36
CA ARG A 39 0.07 5.37 -14.05
C ARG A 39 0.10 6.75 -13.40
N LEU A 40 -1.04 7.26 -12.95
CA LEU A 40 -1.14 8.55 -12.28
C LEU A 40 -0.33 8.56 -10.98
N VAL A 41 -0.55 7.59 -10.10
CA VAL A 41 0.12 7.51 -8.78
C VAL A 41 1.62 7.30 -8.94
N PHE A 42 2.05 6.37 -9.79
CA PHE A 42 3.49 6.06 -9.97
C PHE A 42 4.26 7.07 -10.84
N ARG A 43 3.58 7.99 -11.54
CA ARG A 43 4.21 9.15 -12.19
C ARG A 43 4.28 10.40 -11.33
N ARG A 44 3.60 10.44 -10.19
CA ARG A 44 3.72 11.58 -9.26
C ARG A 44 5.13 11.63 -8.69
N ARG A 45 5.77 12.79 -8.77
CA ARG A 45 7.14 13.02 -8.24
C ARG A 45 7.28 12.56 -6.80
N ARG A 46 6.23 12.74 -5.99
CA ARG A 46 6.16 12.32 -4.61
C ARG A 46 6.29 10.80 -4.44
N THR A 47 5.53 10.01 -5.20
CA THR A 47 5.59 8.54 -5.14
C THR A 47 6.96 8.03 -5.59
N VAL A 48 7.52 8.63 -6.65
CA VAL A 48 8.87 8.31 -7.12
C VAL A 48 9.91 8.65 -6.05
N ALA A 49 9.78 9.80 -5.38
CA ALA A 49 10.70 10.20 -4.31
C ALA A 49 10.62 9.26 -3.10
N LEU A 50 9.40 8.80 -2.72
CA LEU A 50 9.21 7.82 -1.64
C LEU A 50 9.84 6.47 -1.98
N LEU A 51 9.63 5.95 -3.21
CA LEU A 51 10.27 4.72 -3.66
C LEU A 51 11.80 4.87 -3.74
N ALA A 52 12.29 6.00 -4.23
CA ALA A 52 13.71 6.30 -4.26
C ALA A 52 14.33 6.34 -2.84
N ALA A 53 13.62 6.93 -1.87
CA ALA A 53 14.04 6.94 -0.47
C ALA A 53 14.10 5.53 0.12
N LEU A 54 13.12 4.66 -0.19
CA LEU A 54 13.15 3.26 0.23
C LEU A 54 14.30 2.49 -0.43
N VAL A 55 14.52 2.66 -1.72
CA VAL A 55 15.63 2.04 -2.47
C VAL A 55 16.99 2.56 -2.01
N ALA A 56 17.08 3.77 -1.49
CA ALA A 56 18.32 4.30 -0.92
C ALA A 56 18.78 3.48 0.31
N ILE A 57 17.88 2.84 1.05
CA ILE A 57 18.22 2.04 2.24
C ILE A 57 19.15 0.85 1.87
N PRO A 58 18.79 -0.06 0.95
CA PRO A 58 19.70 -1.13 0.54
C PRO A 58 21.00 -0.62 -0.07
N ILE A 59 20.97 0.52 -0.79
CA ILE A 59 22.18 1.12 -1.34
C ILE A 59 23.10 1.60 -0.21
N LEU A 60 22.57 2.29 0.79
CA LEU A 60 23.35 2.77 1.93
C LEU A 60 23.93 1.62 2.75
N ILE A 61 23.15 0.56 2.99
CA ILE A 61 23.62 -0.64 3.70
C ILE A 61 24.73 -1.33 2.89
N ALA A 62 24.54 -1.52 1.59
CA ALA A 62 25.54 -2.14 0.73
C ALA A 62 26.87 -1.35 0.70
N VAL A 63 26.77 -0.02 0.58
CA VAL A 63 27.94 0.87 0.61
C VAL A 63 28.62 0.86 1.98
N ALA A 64 27.85 0.93 3.07
CA ALA A 64 28.40 0.89 4.42
C ALA A 64 29.19 -0.40 4.67
N LEU A 65 28.62 -1.56 4.28
CA LEU A 65 29.29 -2.84 4.40
C LEU A 65 30.54 -2.95 3.53
N ALA A 66 30.51 -2.43 2.31
CA ALA A 66 31.66 -2.42 1.42
C ALA A 66 32.82 -1.55 1.96
N LEU A 67 32.51 -0.44 2.65
CA LEU A 67 33.51 0.44 3.25
C LEU A 67 34.11 -0.12 4.57
N THR A 68 33.37 -0.96 5.29
CA THR A 68 33.82 -1.56 6.55
C THR A 68 34.52 -2.92 6.41
N SER A 69 34.90 -3.31 5.16
CA SER A 69 35.66 -4.52 4.85
C SER A 69 34.88 -5.84 5.01
N GLY A 70 33.57 -5.82 4.94
CA GLY A 70 32.78 -7.03 4.87
C GLY A 70 31.52 -7.04 5.73
N PRO A 71 30.76 -8.13 5.69
CA PRO A 71 29.59 -8.29 6.53
C PRO A 71 29.96 -8.23 8.02
N PRO A 72 29.02 -7.79 8.90
CA PRO A 72 29.25 -7.75 10.34
C PRO A 72 29.74 -9.08 10.89
N GLN A 73 30.60 -9.03 11.91
CA GLN A 73 31.02 -10.25 12.58
C GLN A 73 29.88 -10.90 13.36
N PRO A 74 29.91 -12.24 13.55
CA PRO A 74 28.90 -12.92 14.35
C PRO A 74 28.72 -12.23 15.72
N GLY A 75 27.49 -11.85 16.08
CA GLY A 75 27.16 -11.19 17.34
C GLY A 75 26.97 -9.68 17.27
N GLU A 76 27.23 -9.02 16.15
CA GLU A 76 27.05 -7.56 15.99
C GLU A 76 25.65 -7.13 15.54
N GLY A 77 24.73 -8.08 15.34
CA GLY A 77 23.36 -7.80 14.88
C GLY A 77 22.31 -8.75 15.48
N PRO A 78 21.05 -8.63 15.09
CA PRO A 78 20.05 -9.62 15.45
C PRO A 78 20.49 -11.02 14.99
N PRO A 79 20.27 -12.08 15.81
CA PRO A 79 20.83 -13.42 15.57
C PRO A 79 20.49 -14.03 14.20
N PHE A 80 19.37 -13.63 13.58
CA PHE A 80 18.99 -14.10 12.24
C PHE A 80 19.82 -13.46 11.13
N LEU A 81 20.43 -12.29 11.37
CA LEU A 81 21.28 -11.62 10.38
C LEU A 81 22.67 -12.24 10.34
N ASP A 82 23.20 -12.76 11.45
CA ASP A 82 24.51 -13.41 11.50
C ASP A 82 24.60 -14.60 10.54
N GLN A 83 23.48 -15.29 10.31
CA GLN A 83 23.42 -16.47 9.44
C GLN A 83 23.33 -16.13 7.96
N VAL A 84 22.82 -14.94 7.64
CA VAL A 84 22.73 -14.44 6.25
C VAL A 84 23.94 -13.56 5.92
N ALA A 85 24.74 -13.19 6.92
CA ALA A 85 25.83 -12.22 6.82
C ALA A 85 26.92 -12.58 5.78
N GLN A 86 27.05 -13.85 5.44
CA GLN A 86 28.05 -14.33 4.47
C GLN A 86 27.55 -14.38 3.03
N SER A 87 26.32 -13.95 2.75
CA SER A 87 25.72 -13.96 1.42
C SER A 87 25.19 -12.59 1.01
N GLY A 88 25.14 -12.34 -0.30
CA GLY A 88 24.54 -11.11 -0.84
C GLY A 88 23.07 -10.91 -0.46
N ALA A 89 22.34 -11.96 -0.07
CA ALA A 89 20.97 -11.88 0.42
C ALA A 89 20.84 -11.09 1.73
N PHE A 90 21.93 -10.94 2.51
CA PHE A 90 21.98 -10.14 3.72
C PHE A 90 21.54 -8.69 3.50
N VAL A 91 22.00 -8.06 2.43
CA VAL A 91 21.66 -6.66 2.12
C VAL A 91 20.16 -6.49 1.94
N ALA A 92 19.51 -7.42 1.23
CA ALA A 92 18.06 -7.38 1.00
C ALA A 92 17.27 -7.60 2.29
N ALA A 93 17.60 -8.63 3.07
CA ALA A 93 16.93 -8.96 4.32
C ALA A 93 17.04 -7.79 5.32
N THR A 94 18.27 -7.32 5.57
CA THR A 94 18.53 -6.21 6.50
C THR A 94 17.80 -4.93 6.10
N SER A 95 17.80 -4.62 4.80
CA SER A 95 17.10 -3.42 4.31
C SER A 95 15.62 -3.45 4.61
N ILE A 96 14.95 -4.59 4.39
CA ILE A 96 13.53 -4.75 4.69
C ILE A 96 13.30 -4.64 6.20
N VAL A 97 14.09 -5.33 7.01
CA VAL A 97 13.96 -5.33 8.48
C VAL A 97 14.11 -3.94 9.07
N VAL A 98 15.10 -3.19 8.62
CA VAL A 98 15.32 -1.79 9.06
C VAL A 98 14.18 -0.88 8.62
N ALA A 99 13.55 -1.16 7.48
CA ALA A 99 12.48 -0.32 6.95
C ALA A 99 11.11 -0.58 7.61
N ILE A 100 10.86 -1.77 8.14
CA ILE A 100 9.56 -2.18 8.72
C ILE A 100 9.09 -1.25 9.85
N PRO A 101 9.90 -0.86 10.84
CA PRO A 101 9.39 -0.10 11.97
C PRO A 101 8.99 1.33 11.63
N LEU A 102 9.61 1.96 10.62
CA LEU A 102 9.42 3.38 10.36
C LEU A 102 9.21 3.72 8.88
N PHE A 103 10.13 3.33 8.00
CA PHE A 103 10.15 3.83 6.62
C PHE A 103 8.99 3.29 5.78
N LEU A 104 8.68 2.00 5.89
CA LEU A 104 7.56 1.39 5.17
C LEU A 104 6.21 1.92 5.66
N PRO A 105 5.90 1.95 6.98
CA PRO A 105 4.66 2.55 7.48
C PRO A 105 4.51 4.01 7.09
N LEU A 106 5.59 4.80 7.14
CA LEU A 106 5.57 6.20 6.75
C LEU A 106 5.18 6.37 5.27
N THR A 107 5.81 5.61 4.38
CA THR A 107 5.52 5.69 2.93
C THR A 107 4.11 5.22 2.60
N VAL A 108 3.66 4.13 3.24
CA VAL A 108 2.29 3.60 3.09
C VAL A 108 1.26 4.60 3.59
N ALA A 109 1.47 5.22 4.77
CA ALA A 109 0.57 6.23 5.32
C ALA A 109 0.44 7.45 4.41
N VAL A 110 1.56 7.86 3.80
CA VAL A 110 1.58 8.96 2.82
C VAL A 110 0.74 8.63 1.59
N ILE A 111 0.90 7.45 1.00
CA ILE A 111 0.16 7.06 -0.21
C ILE A 111 -1.31 6.79 0.09
N ALA A 112 -1.61 6.10 1.19
CA ALA A 112 -2.99 5.80 1.60
C ALA A 112 -3.75 7.07 2.02
N GLY A 113 -3.13 7.94 2.83
CA GLY A 113 -3.71 9.20 3.28
C GLY A 113 -3.98 10.19 2.15
N ASP A 114 -3.15 10.20 1.09
CA ASP A 114 -3.34 11.04 -0.11
C ASP A 114 -4.41 10.49 -1.08
N SER A 115 -4.77 9.24 -0.96
CA SER A 115 -5.53 8.51 -1.99
C SER A 115 -6.89 9.14 -2.33
N ILE A 116 -7.62 9.66 -1.34
CA ILE A 116 -8.94 10.30 -1.48
C ILE A 116 -8.86 11.76 -1.08
N ALA A 117 -8.27 12.08 0.08
CA ALA A 117 -8.14 13.43 0.58
C ALA A 117 -7.34 14.35 -0.38
N GLY A 118 -6.34 13.79 -1.10
CA GLY A 118 -5.57 14.52 -2.10
C GLY A 118 -6.41 14.99 -3.28
N GLU A 119 -7.40 14.23 -3.71
CA GLU A 119 -8.31 14.62 -4.78
C GLU A 119 -9.43 15.55 -4.27
N ALA A 120 -9.86 15.34 -3.02
CA ALA A 120 -10.81 16.24 -2.38
C ALA A 120 -10.24 17.65 -2.24
N SER A 121 -9.00 17.77 -1.77
CA SER A 121 -8.30 19.06 -1.61
C SER A 121 -8.07 19.82 -2.93
N GLN A 122 -7.94 19.09 -4.05
CA GLN A 122 -7.77 19.67 -5.39
C GLN A 122 -9.12 19.96 -6.09
N GLY A 123 -10.26 19.65 -5.45
CA GLY A 123 -11.59 19.80 -6.04
C GLY A 123 -11.89 18.83 -7.19
N THR A 124 -10.97 17.92 -7.51
CA THR A 124 -11.11 16.96 -8.62
C THR A 124 -12.04 15.81 -8.29
N LEU A 125 -12.26 15.51 -7.00
CA LEU A 125 -13.16 14.47 -6.52
C LEU A 125 -14.60 14.66 -7.06
N ARG A 126 -15.08 15.91 -7.15
CA ARG A 126 -16.39 16.24 -7.68
C ARG A 126 -16.57 15.77 -9.14
N TYR A 127 -15.57 15.97 -9.99
CA TYR A 127 -15.62 15.54 -11.39
C TYR A 127 -15.56 14.01 -11.53
N LEU A 128 -14.82 13.33 -10.67
CA LEU A 128 -14.73 11.88 -10.64
C LEU A 128 -16.05 11.22 -10.21
N LEU A 129 -16.79 11.86 -9.32
CA LEU A 129 -18.10 11.38 -8.86
C LEU A 129 -19.24 11.62 -9.86
N LEU A 130 -19.10 12.59 -10.77
CA LEU A 130 -20.00 12.82 -11.89
C LEU A 130 -19.74 11.85 -13.05
N ALA A 131 -18.57 11.19 -13.08
CA ALA A 131 -18.26 10.18 -14.07
C ALA A 131 -19.15 8.94 -13.90
N PRO A 132 -19.53 8.24 -14.98
CA PRO A 132 -20.41 7.05 -14.93
C PRO A 132 -19.78 5.83 -14.23
N ALA A 133 -18.63 6.01 -13.60
CA ALA A 133 -17.88 4.96 -12.91
C ALA A 133 -18.27 4.85 -11.44
N GLY A 134 -19.37 4.53 -11.00
CA GLY A 134 -19.90 4.45 -9.62
C GLY A 134 -18.88 4.60 -8.46
N ARG A 135 -19.29 5.23 -7.36
CA ARG A 135 -18.46 5.52 -6.18
C ARG A 135 -17.69 4.29 -5.64
N THR A 136 -18.35 3.13 -5.56
CA THR A 136 -17.73 1.88 -5.12
C THR A 136 -16.56 1.45 -6.01
N ARG A 137 -16.69 1.59 -7.33
CA ARG A 137 -15.63 1.23 -8.28
C ARG A 137 -14.43 2.16 -8.15
N LEU A 138 -14.66 3.45 -7.94
CA LEU A 138 -13.59 4.42 -7.73
C LEU A 138 -12.79 4.08 -6.47
N LEU A 139 -13.48 3.84 -5.34
CA LEU A 139 -12.85 3.44 -4.08
C LEU A 139 -12.06 2.13 -4.24
N ALA A 140 -12.64 1.12 -4.90
CA ALA A 140 -11.97 -0.15 -5.13
C ALA A 140 -10.70 0.00 -5.97
N VAL A 141 -10.71 0.84 -7.01
CA VAL A 141 -9.51 1.12 -7.82
C VAL A 141 -8.44 1.83 -7.01
N LYS A 142 -8.81 2.82 -6.19
CA LYS A 142 -7.87 3.53 -5.31
C LYS A 142 -7.27 2.59 -4.25
N ALA A 143 -8.10 1.78 -3.62
CA ALA A 143 -7.63 0.76 -2.69
C ALA A 143 -6.65 -0.21 -3.38
N ALA A 144 -6.98 -0.71 -4.58
CA ALA A 144 -6.10 -1.59 -5.34
C ALA A 144 -4.74 -0.96 -5.66
N VAL A 145 -4.68 0.34 -5.98
CA VAL A 145 -3.42 1.06 -6.22
C VAL A 145 -2.58 1.20 -4.95
N VAL A 146 -3.22 1.48 -3.81
CA VAL A 146 -2.52 1.53 -2.51
C VAL A 146 -1.99 0.14 -2.13
N MET A 147 -2.79 -0.92 -2.32
CA MET A 147 -2.35 -2.30 -2.07
C MET A 147 -1.19 -2.70 -3.00
N LEU A 148 -1.23 -2.30 -4.27
CA LEU A 148 -0.12 -2.49 -5.20
C LEU A 148 1.15 -1.79 -4.70
N PHE A 149 1.04 -0.59 -4.12
CA PHE A 149 2.19 0.10 -3.52
C PHE A 149 2.75 -0.67 -2.32
N CYS A 150 1.90 -1.27 -1.46
CA CYS A 150 2.33 -2.12 -0.35
C CYS A 150 3.19 -3.31 -0.81
N VAL A 151 2.95 -3.82 -2.02
CA VAL A 151 3.78 -4.89 -2.62
C VAL A 151 5.06 -4.33 -3.26
N LEU A 152 4.92 -3.26 -4.06
CA LEU A 152 6.05 -2.71 -4.83
C LEU A 152 7.10 -2.05 -3.95
N ALA A 153 6.73 -1.47 -2.81
CA ALA A 153 7.64 -0.83 -1.90
C ALA A 153 8.70 -1.82 -1.34
N PRO A 154 8.34 -2.90 -0.62
CA PRO A 154 9.31 -3.86 -0.14
C PRO A 154 9.95 -4.66 -1.29
N ALA A 155 9.23 -4.93 -2.40
CA ALA A 155 9.79 -5.63 -3.55
C ALA A 155 10.93 -4.84 -4.22
N SER A 156 10.81 -3.51 -4.33
CA SER A 156 11.88 -2.67 -4.87
C SER A 156 13.15 -2.72 -4.01
N MET A 157 12.98 -2.76 -2.68
CA MET A 157 14.10 -2.89 -1.74
C MET A 157 14.75 -4.28 -1.84
N ALA A 158 13.93 -5.34 -1.90
CA ALA A 158 14.41 -6.71 -2.05
C ALA A 158 15.22 -6.89 -3.34
N VAL A 159 14.71 -6.42 -4.47
CA VAL A 159 15.39 -6.53 -5.77
C VAL A 159 16.71 -5.78 -5.76
N VAL A 160 16.72 -4.53 -5.32
CA VAL A 160 17.95 -3.72 -5.28
C VAL A 160 18.94 -4.30 -4.27
N GLY A 161 18.47 -4.74 -3.10
CA GLY A 161 19.29 -5.37 -2.09
C GLY A 161 19.93 -6.67 -2.55
N LEU A 162 19.18 -7.55 -3.24
CA LEU A 162 19.70 -8.79 -3.83
C LEU A 162 20.72 -8.51 -4.94
N VAL A 163 20.41 -7.56 -5.84
CA VAL A 163 21.32 -7.24 -6.94
C VAL A 163 22.64 -6.69 -6.40
N LEU A 164 22.59 -5.67 -5.54
CA LEU A 164 23.80 -5.06 -4.97
C LEU A 164 24.54 -6.03 -4.07
N GLY A 165 23.83 -6.81 -3.25
CA GLY A 165 24.43 -7.79 -2.38
C GLY A 165 25.19 -8.86 -3.17
N ASN A 166 24.60 -9.41 -4.23
CA ASN A 166 25.27 -10.40 -5.07
C ASN A 166 26.46 -9.83 -5.85
N ILE A 167 26.40 -8.56 -6.28
CA ILE A 167 27.51 -7.91 -6.99
C ILE A 167 28.69 -7.65 -6.05
N LEU A 168 28.42 -7.19 -4.82
CA LEU A 168 29.47 -6.75 -3.89
C LEU A 168 30.03 -7.88 -3.04
N PHE A 169 29.20 -8.85 -2.64
CA PHE A 169 29.56 -9.89 -1.67
C PHE A 169 29.49 -11.31 -2.24
N GLY A 170 29.00 -11.44 -3.48
CA GLY A 170 28.86 -12.72 -4.17
C GLY A 170 27.61 -13.52 -3.74
N ALA A 171 27.32 -14.56 -4.51
CA ALA A 171 26.26 -15.53 -4.23
C ALA A 171 26.86 -16.65 -3.37
N GLY A 172 27.01 -16.41 -2.07
CA GLY A 172 27.49 -17.41 -1.11
C GLY A 172 26.36 -18.26 -0.53
N ASP A 173 26.65 -19.50 -0.16
CA ASP A 173 25.76 -20.34 0.64
C ASP A 173 25.68 -19.76 2.06
N ALA A 174 24.48 -19.72 2.64
CA ALA A 174 24.27 -19.27 4.02
C ALA A 174 23.71 -20.42 4.87
N ALA A 175 23.86 -20.31 6.19
CA ALA A 175 23.22 -21.23 7.11
C ALA A 175 21.79 -20.81 7.40
N SER A 176 20.86 -21.77 7.48
CA SER A 176 19.51 -21.50 7.99
C SER A 176 19.53 -21.26 9.49
N LEU A 177 18.49 -20.59 10.05
CA LEU A 177 18.30 -20.47 11.50
C LEU A 177 18.27 -21.82 12.24
N SER A 178 18.05 -22.92 11.52
CA SER A 178 18.06 -24.29 12.06
C SER A 178 19.38 -25.01 11.85
N GLY A 179 20.46 -24.35 11.35
CA GLY A 179 21.81 -24.91 11.16
C GLY A 179 22.01 -25.68 9.85
N GLY A 180 21.04 -25.75 8.94
CA GLY A 180 21.19 -26.36 7.61
C GLY A 180 21.79 -25.39 6.59
N ALA A 181 22.58 -25.87 5.63
CA ALA A 181 23.06 -25.07 4.52
C ALA A 181 21.88 -24.69 3.58
N LEU A 182 21.77 -23.42 3.22
CA LEU A 182 20.80 -22.90 2.26
C LEU A 182 21.52 -22.58 0.96
N THR A 183 20.97 -23.06 -0.14
CA THR A 183 21.47 -22.66 -1.46
C THR A 183 21.08 -21.23 -1.78
N THR A 184 21.77 -20.60 -2.72
CA THR A 184 21.41 -19.25 -3.22
C THR A 184 19.95 -19.19 -3.72
N ALA A 185 19.44 -20.29 -4.30
CA ALA A 185 18.04 -20.38 -4.73
C ALA A 185 17.08 -20.36 -3.53
N ASP A 186 17.37 -21.13 -2.47
CA ASP A 186 16.57 -21.13 -1.24
C ASP A 186 16.55 -19.76 -0.57
N LEU A 187 17.68 -19.07 -0.54
CA LEU A 187 17.78 -17.70 -0.02
C LEU A 187 16.91 -16.72 -0.81
N THR A 188 16.95 -16.79 -2.13
CA THR A 188 16.12 -15.95 -2.99
C THR A 188 14.63 -16.17 -2.74
N VAL A 189 14.20 -17.44 -2.60
CA VAL A 189 12.82 -17.78 -2.25
C VAL A 189 12.45 -17.21 -0.87
N ARG A 190 13.32 -17.30 0.13
CA ARG A 190 13.09 -16.77 1.48
C ARG A 190 13.00 -15.25 1.49
N ILE A 191 13.84 -14.56 0.72
CA ILE A 191 13.70 -13.09 0.53
C ILE A 191 12.38 -12.75 -0.17
N GLY A 192 11.93 -13.56 -1.14
CA GLY A 192 10.62 -13.42 -1.74
C GLY A 192 9.49 -13.57 -0.72
N LEU A 193 9.56 -14.59 0.15
CA LEU A 193 8.58 -14.81 1.23
C LEU A 193 8.61 -13.67 2.26
N LEU A 194 9.79 -13.20 2.67
CA LEU A 194 9.94 -12.04 3.55
C LEU A 194 9.33 -10.79 2.93
N THR A 195 9.56 -10.58 1.63
CA THR A 195 8.98 -9.45 0.88
C THR A 195 7.45 -9.52 0.86
N LEU A 196 6.90 -10.71 0.60
CA LEU A 196 5.45 -10.93 0.61
C LEU A 196 4.86 -10.75 2.01
N TYR A 197 5.52 -11.29 3.03
CA TYR A 197 5.14 -11.11 4.43
C TYR A 197 5.06 -9.62 4.79
N THR A 198 6.10 -8.86 4.47
CA THR A 198 6.18 -7.43 4.72
C THR A 198 5.11 -6.66 3.95
N ALA A 199 4.84 -7.04 2.69
CA ALA A 199 3.76 -6.46 1.90
C ALA A 199 2.39 -6.67 2.57
N LEU A 200 2.12 -7.88 3.06
CA LEU A 200 0.90 -8.22 3.80
C LEU A 200 0.81 -7.44 5.12
N SER A 201 1.91 -7.30 5.85
CA SER A 201 1.98 -6.54 7.10
C SER A 201 1.56 -5.06 6.92
N MET A 202 1.74 -4.49 5.74
CA MET A 202 1.35 -3.10 5.44
C MET A 202 -0.13 -2.94 5.03
N VAL A 203 -0.84 -4.03 4.71
CA VAL A 203 -2.23 -3.99 4.21
C VAL A 203 -3.19 -3.40 5.24
N GLY A 204 -3.05 -3.77 6.50
CA GLY A 204 -3.90 -3.23 7.57
C GLY A 204 -3.74 -1.72 7.72
N LEU A 205 -2.49 -1.24 7.80
CA LEU A 205 -2.19 0.19 7.88
C LEU A 205 -2.69 0.96 6.66
N ALA A 206 -2.50 0.40 5.47
CA ALA A 206 -3.01 0.97 4.22
C ALA A 206 -4.54 1.13 4.27
N SER A 207 -5.25 0.13 4.80
CA SER A 207 -6.71 0.16 4.94
C SER A 207 -7.18 1.22 5.94
N VAL A 208 -6.49 1.36 7.08
CA VAL A 208 -6.70 2.46 8.03
C VAL A 208 -6.48 3.80 7.35
N GLY A 209 -5.39 3.98 6.63
CA GLY A 209 -5.06 5.21 5.91
C GLY A 209 -6.10 5.58 4.85
N ILE A 210 -6.60 4.61 4.08
CA ILE A 210 -7.69 4.82 3.12
C ILE A 210 -8.95 5.28 3.85
N PHE A 211 -9.32 4.64 4.95
CA PHE A 211 -10.49 5.04 5.75
C PHE A 211 -10.33 6.48 6.27
N VAL A 212 -9.22 6.80 6.91
CA VAL A 212 -8.93 8.16 7.41
C VAL A 212 -8.98 9.18 6.26
N SER A 213 -8.47 8.83 5.09
CA SER A 213 -8.52 9.65 3.88
C SER A 213 -9.95 9.95 3.40
N THR A 214 -10.96 9.12 3.76
CA THR A 214 -12.39 9.43 3.48
C THR A 214 -13.00 10.42 4.46
N LEU A 215 -12.42 10.57 5.64
CA LEU A 215 -12.96 11.42 6.72
C LEU A 215 -12.58 12.89 6.59
N THR A 216 -11.49 13.21 5.90
CA THR A 216 -10.95 14.57 5.79
C THR A 216 -10.68 14.95 4.35
N ASP A 217 -10.71 16.25 4.07
CA ASP A 217 -10.31 16.82 2.78
C ASP A 217 -8.89 17.42 2.85
N VAL A 218 -8.19 17.23 4.00
CA VAL A 218 -6.82 17.69 4.22
C VAL A 218 -5.86 16.49 4.16
N PRO A 219 -5.10 16.31 3.07
CA PRO A 219 -4.23 15.13 2.87
C PRO A 219 -3.20 14.95 3.98
N VAL A 220 -2.58 16.06 4.42
CA VAL A 220 -1.56 16.03 5.48
C VAL A 220 -2.14 15.51 6.80
N GLY A 221 -3.39 15.89 7.12
CA GLY A 221 -4.10 15.38 8.29
C GLY A 221 -4.33 13.88 8.23
N ALA A 222 -4.76 13.35 7.06
CA ALA A 222 -4.96 11.92 6.86
C ALA A 222 -3.65 11.12 7.01
N MET A 223 -2.55 11.63 6.43
CA MET A 223 -1.23 11.03 6.55
C MET A 223 -0.74 11.01 7.99
N ALA A 224 -0.78 12.17 8.66
CA ALA A 224 -0.33 12.30 10.05
C ALA A 224 -1.10 11.38 10.98
N THR A 225 -2.43 11.33 10.86
CA THR A 225 -3.27 10.44 11.68
C THR A 225 -2.90 8.97 11.43
N THR A 226 -2.68 8.56 10.19
CA THR A 226 -2.30 7.18 9.86
C THR A 226 -0.93 6.81 10.46
N ILE A 227 0.04 7.74 10.43
CA ILE A 227 1.36 7.55 11.06
C ILE A 227 1.21 7.45 12.57
N VAL A 228 0.42 8.34 13.19
CA VAL A 228 0.17 8.32 14.64
C VAL A 228 -0.44 6.99 15.07
N VAL A 229 -1.37 6.42 14.31
CA VAL A 229 -1.95 5.09 14.60
C VAL A 229 -0.86 4.01 14.58
N ALA A 230 0.04 4.02 13.59
CA ALA A 230 1.13 3.05 13.51
C ALA A 230 2.11 3.19 14.68
N VAL A 231 2.52 4.42 14.99
CA VAL A 231 3.46 4.71 16.09
C VAL A 231 2.83 4.38 17.45
N ALA A 232 1.57 4.74 17.66
CA ALA A 232 0.84 4.40 18.88
C ALA A 232 0.75 2.87 19.07
N ALA A 233 0.44 2.13 18.00
CA ALA A 233 0.40 0.67 18.06
C ALA A 233 1.78 0.07 18.41
N GLN A 234 2.88 0.62 17.88
CA GLN A 234 4.24 0.18 18.24
C GLN A 234 4.58 0.48 19.70
N ILE A 235 4.24 1.68 20.19
CA ILE A 235 4.47 2.07 21.59
C ILE A 235 3.68 1.14 22.52
N LEU A 236 2.39 0.90 22.23
CA LEU A 236 1.55 0.01 23.03
C LEU A 236 2.06 -1.43 23.00
N GLY A 237 2.58 -1.91 21.87
CA GLY A 237 3.21 -3.23 21.75
C GLY A 237 4.52 -3.38 22.53
N GLY A 238 5.17 -2.28 22.94
CA GLY A 238 6.35 -2.28 23.81
C GLY A 238 6.03 -2.29 25.30
N LEU A 239 4.74 -2.20 25.69
CA LEU A 239 4.34 -2.10 27.10
C LEU A 239 3.86 -3.47 27.61
N SER A 240 4.65 -4.15 28.42
CA SER A 240 4.31 -5.45 29.01
C SER A 240 3.06 -5.45 29.88
N GLN A 241 2.65 -4.28 30.39
CA GLN A 241 1.41 -4.12 31.16
C GLN A 241 0.15 -4.31 30.32
N LEU A 242 0.28 -4.25 29.00
CA LEU A 242 -0.81 -4.35 28.02
C LEU A 242 -0.73 -5.63 27.17
N ASP A 243 -0.12 -6.71 27.69
CA ASP A 243 0.04 -7.99 26.95
C ASP A 243 -1.27 -8.54 26.39
N TRP A 244 -2.39 -8.32 27.09
CA TRP A 244 -3.72 -8.71 26.61
C TRP A 244 -4.15 -8.00 25.31
N LEU A 245 -3.58 -6.81 25.03
CA LEU A 245 -3.88 -6.01 23.85
C LEU A 245 -2.97 -6.38 22.64
N HIS A 246 -1.78 -6.92 22.90
CA HIS A 246 -0.77 -7.19 21.88
C HIS A 246 -1.32 -7.97 20.67
N PRO A 247 -2.11 -9.07 20.83
CA PRO A 247 -2.61 -9.84 19.69
C PRO A 247 -3.51 -9.05 18.74
N PHE A 248 -4.09 -7.93 19.21
CA PHE A 248 -4.98 -7.08 18.44
C PHE A 248 -4.27 -5.88 17.81
N LEU A 249 -3.03 -5.59 18.20
CA LEU A 249 -2.28 -4.45 17.67
C LEU A 249 -1.86 -4.73 16.22
N LEU A 250 -2.13 -3.75 15.36
CA LEU A 250 -1.77 -3.77 13.95
C LEU A 250 -0.30 -4.16 13.69
N THR A 251 0.59 -3.75 14.59
CA THR A 251 2.05 -3.89 14.47
C THR A 251 2.59 -5.16 15.10
N ASN A 252 1.76 -5.92 15.82
CA ASN A 252 2.19 -7.08 16.60
C ASN A 252 2.98 -8.11 15.76
N THR A 253 2.47 -8.42 14.58
CA THR A 253 3.06 -9.45 13.71
C THR A 253 4.11 -8.91 12.73
N TRP A 254 4.42 -7.61 12.73
CA TRP A 254 5.29 -7.03 11.69
C TRP A 254 6.70 -7.59 11.66
N LEU A 255 7.25 -7.98 12.80
CA LEU A 255 8.61 -8.49 12.95
C LEU A 255 8.68 -10.01 13.20
N GLU A 256 7.56 -10.72 13.15
CA GLU A 256 7.52 -12.18 13.39
C GLU A 256 7.89 -13.04 12.17
N PHE A 257 8.60 -12.47 11.20
CA PHE A 257 9.02 -13.15 9.97
C PHE A 257 10.15 -14.16 10.17
N ALA A 258 10.77 -14.22 11.35
CA ALA A 258 11.93 -15.12 11.61
C ALA A 258 11.61 -16.58 11.33
N ASP A 259 10.36 -17.01 11.49
CA ASP A 259 9.91 -18.37 11.21
C ASP A 259 10.03 -18.76 9.73
N LEU A 260 9.98 -17.78 8.82
CA LEU A 260 10.17 -18.00 7.38
C LEU A 260 11.63 -18.31 7.02
N LEU A 261 12.57 -17.96 7.90
CA LEU A 261 14.00 -18.21 7.73
C LEU A 261 14.44 -19.55 8.32
N ARG A 262 13.56 -20.28 9.02
CA ARG A 262 13.82 -21.61 9.56
C ARG A 262 13.74 -22.70 8.48
N SER A 263 14.38 -23.82 8.71
CA SER A 263 14.31 -25.01 7.87
C SER A 263 13.86 -26.22 8.73
N PRO A 264 12.67 -26.81 8.52
CA PRO A 264 11.66 -26.41 7.54
C PRO A 264 11.00 -25.06 7.87
N ILE A 265 10.36 -24.42 6.86
CA ILE A 265 9.64 -23.15 7.04
C ILE A 265 8.44 -23.38 7.97
N VAL A 266 8.28 -22.52 8.98
CA VAL A 266 7.13 -22.50 9.88
C VAL A 266 6.17 -21.42 9.42
N TRP A 267 4.93 -21.82 9.16
CA TRP A 267 3.91 -20.94 8.54
C TRP A 267 3.01 -20.22 9.54
N ASP A 268 3.14 -20.51 10.83
CA ASP A 268 2.23 -20.01 11.88
C ASP A 268 2.23 -18.48 11.94
N SER A 269 3.41 -17.85 11.94
CA SER A 269 3.55 -16.39 11.92
C SER A 269 2.96 -15.77 10.65
N PHE A 270 3.09 -16.46 9.49
CA PHE A 270 2.52 -15.99 8.23
C PHE A 270 0.99 -16.00 8.28
N VAL A 271 0.40 -17.07 8.79
CA VAL A 271 -1.06 -17.19 8.93
C VAL A 271 -1.59 -16.19 9.95
N ALA A 272 -0.90 -16.01 11.08
CA ALA A 272 -1.27 -15.03 12.10
C ALA A 272 -1.25 -13.60 11.52
N ASN A 273 -0.20 -13.24 10.77
CA ASN A 273 -0.11 -11.96 10.10
C ASN A 273 -1.23 -11.77 9.07
N LEU A 274 -1.45 -12.76 8.21
CA LEU A 274 -2.52 -12.70 7.19
C LEU A 274 -3.90 -12.51 7.80
N THR A 275 -4.21 -13.21 8.89
CA THR A 275 -5.51 -13.11 9.57
C THR A 275 -5.69 -11.76 10.25
N LEU A 276 -4.68 -11.25 10.94
CA LEU A 276 -4.73 -9.95 11.60
C LEU A 276 -4.87 -8.81 10.59
N GLN A 277 -4.00 -8.76 9.58
CA GLN A 277 -4.04 -7.72 8.56
C GLN A 277 -5.31 -7.82 7.69
N GLY A 278 -5.77 -9.04 7.42
CA GLY A 278 -7.04 -9.30 6.73
C GLY A 278 -8.25 -8.78 7.50
N ALA A 279 -8.27 -8.96 8.83
CA ALA A 279 -9.32 -8.42 9.70
C ALA A 279 -9.33 -6.88 9.66
N TYR A 280 -8.17 -6.23 9.80
CA TYR A 280 -8.04 -4.78 9.65
C TYR A 280 -8.53 -4.31 8.28
N ALA A 281 -8.11 -4.99 7.21
CA ALA A 281 -8.55 -4.65 5.85
C ALA A 281 -10.07 -4.78 5.69
N ALA A 282 -10.67 -5.86 6.17
CA ALA A 282 -12.10 -6.08 6.11
C ALA A 282 -12.88 -4.98 6.84
N VAL A 283 -12.47 -4.64 8.06
CA VAL A 283 -13.14 -3.61 8.87
C VAL A 283 -12.98 -2.23 8.22
N PHE A 284 -11.75 -1.79 7.99
CA PHE A 284 -11.49 -0.41 7.58
C PHE A 284 -11.86 -0.11 6.12
N LEU A 285 -11.75 -1.09 5.21
CA LEU A 285 -12.25 -0.90 3.84
C LEU A 285 -13.78 -0.89 3.78
N THR A 286 -14.46 -1.65 4.65
CA THR A 286 -15.94 -1.59 4.77
C THR A 286 -16.37 -0.24 5.33
N LEU A 287 -15.71 0.26 6.37
CA LEU A 287 -15.97 1.61 6.91
C LEU A 287 -15.68 2.70 5.88
N ALA A 288 -14.57 2.57 5.14
CA ALA A 288 -14.24 3.49 4.05
C ALA A 288 -15.32 3.48 2.96
N TRP A 289 -15.80 2.30 2.58
CA TRP A 289 -16.88 2.15 1.61
C TRP A 289 -18.18 2.77 2.10
N ALA A 290 -18.61 2.48 3.32
CA ALA A 290 -19.82 3.05 3.91
C ALA A 290 -19.74 4.58 3.95
N ARG A 291 -18.62 5.14 4.44
CA ARG A 291 -18.41 6.59 4.52
C ARG A 291 -18.37 7.25 3.15
N PHE A 292 -17.65 6.66 2.19
CA PHE A 292 -17.48 7.23 0.85
C PHE A 292 -18.76 7.21 0.03
N THR A 293 -19.63 6.20 0.22
CA THR A 293 -20.92 6.12 -0.47
C THR A 293 -21.97 7.06 0.10
N THR A 294 -21.91 7.38 1.40
CA THR A 294 -22.85 8.26 2.10
C THR A 294 -22.42 9.73 2.13
N LYS A 295 -21.15 10.05 1.79
CA LYS A 295 -20.64 11.44 1.80
C LYS A 295 -21.34 12.26 0.72
N ASP A 296 -22.08 13.30 1.13
CA ASP A 296 -22.62 14.30 0.22
C ASP A 296 -21.51 15.22 -0.28
N VAL A 297 -21.41 15.35 -1.61
CA VAL A 297 -20.34 16.12 -2.29
C VAL A 297 -20.84 17.51 -2.70
N LEU A 298 -22.06 17.85 -2.30
CA LEU A 298 -22.74 19.09 -2.70
C LEU A 298 -22.68 20.20 -1.64
N SER A 299 -22.07 19.95 -0.49
CA SER A 299 -21.85 20.96 0.56
C SER A 299 -20.43 21.48 0.58
#